data_b7a28b96010982f8a954e80a4c415b71
#
_entry.id   b7a28b96010982f8a954e80a4c415b71
#
_cell.length_a   1.000
_cell.length_b   1.000
_cell.length_c   1.000
_cell.angle_alpha   90.00
_cell.angle_beta   90.00
_cell.angle_gamma   90.00
#
_symmetry.space_group_name_H-M   'P 1'
#
loop_
_entity.id
_entity.type
_entity.pdbx_description
1 polymer ?
#
loop_
_entity_poly.entity_id
_entity_poly.type
_entity_poly.pdbx_seq_one_letter_code
_entity_poly.pdbx_strand_id
1 'polypeptide(L)'
;ADWETKRAWVDYAFKELEKAGYTVGSAYTAVKDPGRTKFVYRDRLWAGADLLSLGVASFGHIGGTHYQNYHDFEPYVTRVQAGELPIYRALTPTQDERLIREFILQLKLGHVSRAYFQKKFNLDLIERFAEPIQRLKDWGFLRVEGDQVLLNREGLLQVDRLLHEFFLPQHKNARYA
;
A
#
# COMPACT_ATOMS: atom_id res chain seq x y z
N ALA A 1 -21.73 -12.01 3.51
CA ALA A 1 -21.11 -11.81 4.83
C ALA A 1 -20.78 -10.34 5.02
N ASP A 2 -21.02 -9.82 6.20
CA ASP A 2 -20.60 -8.48 6.62
C ASP A 2 -19.08 -8.38 6.82
N TRP A 3 -18.60 -7.18 7.08
CA TRP A 3 -17.15 -6.95 7.24
C TRP A 3 -16.60 -7.55 8.53
N GLU A 4 -17.39 -7.68 9.59
CA GLU A 4 -16.98 -8.31 10.83
C GLU A 4 -16.71 -9.79 10.62
N THR A 5 -17.66 -10.50 10.00
CA THR A 5 -17.53 -11.91 9.60
C THR A 5 -16.31 -12.14 8.69
N LYS A 6 -16.10 -11.28 7.68
CA LYS A 6 -14.93 -11.42 6.77
C LYS A 6 -13.62 -11.27 7.53
N ARG A 7 -13.51 -10.30 8.43
CA ARG A 7 -12.31 -10.12 9.28
C ARG A 7 -12.10 -11.31 10.22
N ALA A 8 -13.15 -11.85 10.80
CA ALA A 8 -13.07 -13.05 11.63
C ALA A 8 -12.55 -14.26 10.85
N TRP A 9 -12.97 -14.44 9.59
CA TRP A 9 -12.43 -15.51 8.73
C TRP A 9 -10.94 -15.31 8.42
N VAL A 10 -10.49 -14.09 8.12
CA VAL A 10 -9.08 -13.81 7.88
C VAL A 10 -8.24 -14.03 9.14
N ASP A 11 -8.72 -13.58 10.29
CA ASP A 11 -8.04 -13.80 11.58
C ASP A 11 -7.94 -15.29 11.91
N TYR A 12 -9.01 -16.05 11.70
CA TYR A 12 -9.00 -17.49 11.84
C TYR A 12 -7.94 -18.14 10.92
N ALA A 13 -7.93 -17.77 9.64
CA ALA A 13 -6.96 -18.30 8.69
C ALA A 13 -5.51 -17.96 9.12
N PHE A 14 -5.25 -16.74 9.57
CA PHE A 14 -3.93 -16.36 10.07
C PHE A 14 -3.53 -17.16 11.31
N LYS A 15 -4.46 -17.36 12.27
CA LYS A 15 -4.19 -18.18 13.46
C LYS A 15 -3.85 -19.64 13.10
N GLU A 16 -4.55 -20.24 12.14
CA GLU A 16 -4.27 -21.61 11.69
C GLU A 16 -2.92 -21.68 10.95
N LEU A 17 -2.59 -20.68 10.13
CA LEU A 17 -1.28 -20.58 9.49
C LEU A 17 -0.14 -20.41 10.51
N GLU A 18 -0.33 -19.58 11.53
CA GLU A 18 0.64 -19.39 12.60
C GLU A 18 0.88 -20.69 13.39
N LYS A 19 -0.18 -21.46 13.70
CA LYS A 19 -0.06 -22.81 14.29
C LYS A 19 0.72 -23.78 13.41
N ALA A 20 0.61 -23.62 12.10
CA ALA A 20 1.37 -24.41 11.12
C ALA A 20 2.79 -23.87 10.86
N GLY A 21 3.27 -22.91 11.66
CA GLY A 21 4.62 -22.37 11.59
C GLY A 21 4.84 -21.29 10.53
N TYR A 22 3.74 -20.64 10.06
CA TYR A 22 3.85 -19.48 9.19
C TYR A 22 3.91 -18.19 10.02
N THR A 23 4.55 -17.18 9.46
CA THR A 23 4.58 -15.81 10.01
C THR A 23 3.73 -14.90 9.14
N VAL A 24 2.82 -14.15 9.74
CA VAL A 24 2.04 -13.13 9.03
C VAL A 24 2.96 -11.97 8.65
N GLY A 25 3.16 -11.76 7.35
CA GLY A 25 4.09 -10.76 6.81
C GLY A 25 3.41 -9.50 6.28
N SER A 26 2.08 -9.47 6.21
CA SER A 26 1.27 -8.30 5.86
C SER A 26 -0.22 -8.60 6.10
N ALA A 27 -1.08 -7.62 5.87
CA ALA A 27 -2.53 -7.80 5.90
C ALA A 27 -3.06 -8.90 4.96
N TYR A 28 -2.23 -9.35 4.00
CA TYR A 28 -2.66 -10.26 2.92
C TYR A 28 -1.80 -11.51 2.76
N THR A 29 -0.71 -11.63 3.51
CA THR A 29 0.27 -12.69 3.28
C THR A 29 0.80 -13.30 4.56
N ALA A 30 1.02 -14.61 4.52
CA ALA A 30 1.80 -15.33 5.51
C ALA A 30 2.91 -16.14 4.80
N VAL A 31 4.07 -16.27 5.42
CA VAL A 31 5.23 -16.98 4.89
C VAL A 31 5.74 -18.00 5.90
N LYS A 32 6.19 -19.16 5.43
CA LYS A 32 6.69 -20.21 6.31
C LYS A 32 8.09 -19.91 6.84
N ASP A 33 8.91 -19.27 6.03
CA ASP A 33 10.28 -18.90 6.40
C ASP A 33 10.56 -17.45 6.00
N PRO A 34 10.30 -16.48 6.90
CA PRO A 34 10.51 -15.05 6.60
C PRO A 34 11.99 -14.68 6.42
N GLY A 35 12.93 -15.51 6.90
CA GLY A 35 14.37 -15.31 6.68
C GLY A 35 14.77 -15.56 5.23
N ARG A 36 14.10 -16.48 4.55
CA ARG A 36 14.41 -16.90 3.17
C ARG A 36 13.40 -16.40 2.13
N THR A 37 12.14 -16.18 2.53
CA THR A 37 11.07 -15.81 1.61
C THR A 37 10.78 -14.31 1.73
N LYS A 38 10.92 -13.58 0.61
CA LYS A 38 10.63 -12.15 0.52
C LYS A 38 9.76 -11.87 -0.69
N PHE A 39 8.77 -11.00 -0.53
CA PHE A 39 7.95 -10.48 -1.62
C PHE A 39 8.62 -9.24 -2.24
N VAL A 40 9.77 -9.44 -2.90
CA VAL A 40 10.63 -8.36 -3.41
C VAL A 40 9.85 -7.39 -4.30
N TYR A 41 9.01 -7.90 -5.21
CA TYR A 41 8.18 -7.08 -6.10
C TYR A 41 7.26 -6.14 -5.30
N ARG A 42 6.49 -6.69 -4.37
CA ARG A 42 5.56 -5.92 -3.52
C ARG A 42 6.31 -4.88 -2.69
N ASP A 43 7.36 -5.29 -2.00
CA ASP A 43 8.09 -4.44 -1.06
C ASP A 43 8.76 -3.27 -1.79
N ARG A 44 9.32 -3.52 -2.98
CA ARG A 44 9.89 -2.48 -3.83
C ARG A 44 8.83 -1.53 -4.37
N LEU A 45 7.71 -2.05 -4.86
CA LEU A 45 6.60 -1.24 -5.36
C LEU A 45 6.00 -0.35 -4.26
N TRP A 46 5.84 -0.90 -3.05
CA TRP A 46 5.32 -0.15 -1.90
C TRP A 46 6.32 0.87 -1.34
N ALA A 47 7.59 0.71 -1.65
CA ALA A 47 8.64 1.70 -1.41
C ALA A 47 8.85 2.67 -2.59
N GLY A 48 7.92 2.74 -3.53
CA GLY A 48 7.92 3.70 -4.63
C GLY A 48 8.86 3.38 -5.78
N ALA A 49 9.25 2.11 -5.97
CA ALA A 49 10.02 1.70 -7.14
C ALA A 49 9.22 1.86 -8.43
N ASP A 50 9.91 2.09 -9.52
CA ASP A 50 9.31 2.12 -10.85
C ASP A 50 8.71 0.78 -11.24
N LEU A 51 7.59 0.83 -11.94
CA LEU A 51 6.86 -0.30 -12.47
C LEU A 51 6.51 -0.05 -13.93
N LEU A 52 7.17 -0.76 -14.84
CA LEU A 52 6.76 -0.78 -16.24
C LEU A 52 5.59 -1.74 -16.40
N SER A 53 4.45 -1.24 -16.87
CA SER A 53 3.27 -2.05 -17.14
C SER A 53 3.19 -2.45 -18.61
N LEU A 54 2.84 -3.72 -18.84
CA LEU A 54 2.60 -4.27 -20.18
C LEU A 54 1.16 -4.81 -20.25
N GLY A 55 0.55 -4.63 -21.41
CA GLY A 55 -0.80 -5.12 -21.69
C GLY A 55 -1.91 -4.08 -21.53
N VAL A 56 -3.08 -4.48 -22.01
CA VAL A 56 -4.32 -3.70 -21.99
C VAL A 56 -4.72 -3.36 -20.55
N ALA A 57 -5.19 -2.12 -20.33
CA ALA A 57 -5.65 -1.60 -19.03
C ALA A 57 -4.61 -1.60 -17.88
N SER A 58 -3.38 -2.02 -18.12
CA SER A 58 -2.36 -2.14 -17.10
C SER A 58 -1.93 -0.78 -16.53
N PHE A 59 -1.68 -0.74 -15.22
CA PHE A 59 -1.18 0.45 -14.53
C PHE A 59 0.32 0.36 -14.31
N GLY A 60 1.03 1.45 -14.58
CA GLY A 60 2.45 1.60 -14.33
C GLY A 60 2.78 2.81 -13.47
N HIS A 61 4.05 2.87 -13.04
CA HIS A 61 4.59 3.98 -12.25
C HIS A 61 6.06 4.15 -12.61
N ILE A 62 6.42 5.21 -13.29
CA ILE A 62 7.80 5.48 -13.73
C ILE A 62 8.13 6.94 -13.47
N GLY A 63 9.31 7.18 -12.88
CA GLY A 63 9.79 8.53 -12.60
C GLY A 63 8.85 9.35 -11.70
N GLY A 64 8.10 8.69 -10.83
CA GLY A 64 7.08 9.30 -9.97
C GLY A 64 5.75 9.58 -10.67
N THR A 65 5.59 9.24 -11.94
CA THR A 65 4.33 9.42 -12.68
C THR A 65 3.55 8.10 -12.76
N HIS A 66 2.29 8.12 -12.35
CA HIS A 66 1.36 7.02 -12.58
C HIS A 66 0.81 7.11 -14.00
N TYR A 67 0.69 5.98 -14.68
CA TYR A 67 0.04 5.92 -15.98
C TYR A 67 -0.80 4.66 -16.10
N GLN A 68 -1.74 4.68 -17.05
CA GLN A 68 -2.55 3.54 -17.42
C GLN A 68 -2.53 3.40 -18.94
N ASN A 69 -2.32 2.18 -19.42
CA ASN A 69 -2.46 1.82 -20.81
C ASN A 69 -3.93 1.87 -21.24
N TYR A 70 -4.17 1.97 -22.57
CA TYR A 70 -5.53 1.87 -23.11
C TYR A 70 -6.23 0.64 -22.55
N HIS A 71 -7.49 0.81 -22.15
CA HIS A 71 -8.33 -0.26 -21.60
C HIS A 71 -9.08 -1.04 -22.67
N ASP A 72 -9.16 -0.52 -23.89
CA ASP A 72 -9.72 -1.19 -25.05
C ASP A 72 -8.60 -1.83 -25.86
N PHE A 73 -8.87 -3.03 -26.39
CA PHE A 73 -7.90 -3.85 -27.10
C PHE A 73 -7.41 -3.19 -28.41
N GLU A 74 -8.34 -2.73 -29.25
CA GLU A 74 -8.01 -2.15 -30.56
C GLU A 74 -7.12 -0.91 -30.49
N PRO A 75 -7.43 0.13 -29.67
CA PRO A 75 -6.55 1.27 -29.48
C PRO A 75 -5.18 0.89 -28.92
N TYR A 76 -5.14 -0.06 -27.98
CA TYR A 76 -3.87 -0.55 -27.43
C TYR A 76 -2.99 -1.16 -28.52
N VAL A 77 -3.52 -2.11 -29.30
CA VAL A 77 -2.77 -2.81 -30.36
C VAL A 77 -2.33 -1.85 -31.46
N THR A 78 -3.22 -0.94 -31.90
CA THR A 78 -2.89 0.06 -32.90
C THR A 78 -1.69 0.91 -32.52
N ARG A 79 -1.63 1.39 -31.27
CA ARG A 79 -0.49 2.17 -30.76
C ARG A 79 0.79 1.35 -30.75
N VAL A 80 0.73 0.13 -30.22
CA VAL A 80 1.90 -0.77 -30.15
C VAL A 80 2.45 -1.08 -31.54
N GLN A 81 1.57 -1.36 -32.51
CA GLN A 81 1.96 -1.63 -33.91
C GLN A 81 2.56 -0.39 -34.60
N ALA A 82 2.14 0.79 -34.19
CA ALA A 82 2.73 2.06 -34.67
C ALA A 82 4.07 2.38 -33.99
N GLY A 83 4.57 1.56 -33.05
CA GLY A 83 5.76 1.83 -32.26
C GLY A 83 5.58 2.91 -31.19
N GLU A 84 4.33 3.22 -30.83
CA GLU A 84 3.97 4.23 -29.85
C GLU A 84 3.68 3.59 -28.48
N LEU A 85 3.93 4.35 -27.40
CA LEU A 85 3.52 3.93 -26.06
C LEU A 85 1.97 3.95 -25.98
N PRO A 86 1.34 2.84 -25.58
CA PRO A 86 -0.12 2.74 -25.54
C PRO A 86 -0.71 3.37 -24.26
N ILE A 87 -0.21 4.55 -23.87
CA ILE A 87 -0.65 5.25 -22.67
C ILE A 87 -1.96 5.99 -22.94
N TYR A 88 -3.00 5.63 -22.20
CA TYR A 88 -4.30 6.29 -22.23
C TYR A 88 -4.33 7.55 -21.36
N ARG A 89 -3.79 7.45 -20.15
CA ARG A 89 -3.74 8.55 -19.19
C ARG A 89 -2.54 8.46 -18.26
N ALA A 90 -2.10 9.61 -17.78
CA ALA A 90 -1.03 9.69 -16.81
C ALA A 90 -1.32 10.79 -15.78
N LEU A 91 -0.80 10.61 -14.56
CA LEU A 91 -0.89 11.55 -13.46
C LEU A 91 0.48 11.63 -12.78
N THR A 92 1.03 12.82 -12.69
CA THR A 92 2.23 13.06 -11.88
C THR A 92 1.79 13.57 -10.49
N PRO A 93 1.81 12.72 -9.45
CA PRO A 93 1.45 13.11 -8.11
C PRO A 93 2.44 14.12 -7.54
N THR A 94 1.95 14.97 -6.68
CA THR A 94 2.76 15.87 -5.86
C THR A 94 3.68 15.09 -4.92
N GLN A 95 4.65 15.75 -4.30
CA GLN A 95 5.52 15.10 -3.32
C GLN A 95 4.72 14.58 -2.11
N ASP A 96 3.70 15.33 -1.68
CA ASP A 96 2.83 14.93 -0.56
C ASP A 96 1.96 13.70 -0.92
N GLU A 97 1.41 13.64 -2.12
CA GLU A 97 0.67 12.47 -2.60
C GLU A 97 1.56 11.22 -2.71
N ARG A 98 2.82 11.38 -3.15
CA ARG A 98 3.80 10.28 -3.16
C ARG A 98 4.14 9.79 -1.77
N LEU A 99 4.35 10.72 -0.82
CA LEU A 99 4.57 10.41 0.58
C LEU A 99 3.40 9.58 1.16
N ILE A 100 2.18 10.09 1.00
CA ILE A 100 0.97 9.42 1.50
C ILE A 100 0.84 8.04 0.87
N ARG A 101 1.01 7.92 -0.46
CA ARG A 101 0.94 6.64 -1.16
C ARG A 101 1.93 5.62 -0.57
N GLU A 102 3.20 5.98 -0.40
CA GLU A 102 4.19 5.06 0.14
C GLU A 102 3.90 4.70 1.60
N PHE A 103 3.46 5.67 2.40
CA PHE A 103 3.09 5.44 3.79
C PHE A 103 1.93 4.45 3.92
N ILE A 104 0.82 4.68 3.22
CA ILE A 104 -0.35 3.82 3.30
C ILE A 104 -0.09 2.42 2.74
N LEU A 105 0.74 2.28 1.70
CA LEU A 105 1.11 0.99 1.16
C LEU A 105 2.00 0.20 2.14
N GLN A 106 2.98 0.86 2.76
CA GLN A 106 3.85 0.21 3.75
C GLN A 106 3.08 -0.11 5.04
N LEU A 107 2.08 0.69 5.43
CA LEU A 107 1.25 0.39 6.61
C LEU A 107 0.53 -0.96 6.49
N LYS A 108 0.26 -1.44 5.28
CA LYS A 108 -0.27 -2.79 5.00
C LYS A 108 0.69 -3.93 5.40
N LEU A 109 1.97 -3.63 5.65
CA LEU A 109 2.92 -4.57 6.26
C LEU A 109 2.72 -4.72 7.77
N GLY A 110 1.91 -3.85 8.38
CA GLY A 110 1.75 -3.77 9.83
C GLY A 110 2.81 -2.94 10.53
N HIS A 111 3.80 -2.45 9.80
CA HIS A 111 4.88 -1.62 10.34
C HIS A 111 5.42 -0.64 9.30
N VAL A 112 5.86 0.54 9.75
CA VAL A 112 6.48 1.57 8.92
C VAL A 112 7.67 2.18 9.65
N SER A 113 8.83 2.29 8.98
CA SER A 113 10.02 2.93 9.53
C SER A 113 9.96 4.44 9.37
N ARG A 114 10.10 5.18 10.46
CA ARG A 114 10.22 6.66 10.46
C ARG A 114 11.50 7.11 9.77
N ALA A 115 12.62 6.42 10.06
CA ALA A 115 13.93 6.74 9.46
C ALA A 115 13.92 6.62 7.93
N TYR A 116 13.16 5.66 7.37
CA TYR A 116 12.98 5.57 5.92
C TYR A 116 12.36 6.85 5.34
N PHE A 117 11.28 7.35 5.95
CA PHE A 117 10.59 8.56 5.48
C PHE A 117 11.40 9.83 5.75
N GLN A 118 12.06 9.91 6.89
CA GLN A 118 12.98 11.00 7.19
C GLN A 118 14.09 11.09 6.13
N LYS A 119 14.67 9.96 5.74
CA LYS A 119 15.73 9.91 4.74
C LYS A 119 15.23 10.25 3.33
N LYS A 120 14.05 9.75 2.94
CA LYS A 120 13.54 9.87 1.57
C LYS A 120 12.80 11.18 1.32
N PHE A 121 12.02 11.64 2.29
CA PHE A 121 11.12 12.79 2.16
C PHE A 121 11.52 13.98 3.02
N ASN A 122 12.56 13.83 3.85
CA ASN A 122 13.07 14.87 4.77
C ASN A 122 12.00 15.40 5.74
N LEU A 123 11.20 14.50 6.33
CA LEU A 123 10.14 14.84 7.29
C LEU A 123 9.98 13.79 8.38
N ASP A 124 9.44 14.18 9.52
CA ASP A 124 9.00 13.25 10.56
C ASP A 124 7.54 12.82 10.32
N LEU A 125 7.32 11.50 10.22
CA LEU A 125 5.98 10.93 10.03
C LEU A 125 5.01 11.26 11.15
N ILE A 126 5.50 11.35 12.40
CA ILE A 126 4.65 11.60 13.55
C ILE A 126 4.13 13.03 13.54
N GLU A 127 4.98 13.97 13.16
CA GLU A 127 4.57 15.38 13.00
C GLU A 127 3.63 15.53 11.81
N ARG A 128 3.99 14.93 10.66
CA ARG A 128 3.18 15.03 9.42
C ARG A 128 1.79 14.42 9.56
N PHE A 129 1.65 13.33 10.29
CA PHE A 129 0.41 12.59 10.48
C PHE A 129 -0.06 12.59 11.94
N ALA A 130 0.19 13.67 12.69
CA ALA A 130 -0.08 13.74 14.14
C ALA A 130 -1.53 13.38 14.48
N GLU A 131 -2.51 14.00 13.81
CA GLU A 131 -3.94 13.76 14.08
C GLU A 131 -4.38 12.32 13.73
N PRO A 132 -4.16 11.79 12.50
CA PRO A 132 -4.58 10.44 12.18
C PRO A 132 -3.82 9.38 13.00
N ILE A 133 -2.54 9.56 13.30
CA ILE A 133 -1.79 8.66 14.17
C ILE A 133 -2.40 8.66 15.58
N GLN A 134 -2.68 9.84 16.16
CA GLN A 134 -3.30 9.90 17.49
C GLN A 134 -4.67 9.24 17.49
N ARG A 135 -5.49 9.47 16.47
CA ARG A 135 -6.81 8.83 16.33
C ARG A 135 -6.72 7.31 16.29
N LEU A 136 -5.78 6.75 15.52
CA LEU A 136 -5.59 5.30 15.46
C LEU A 136 -5.03 4.73 16.78
N LYS A 137 -4.24 5.51 17.53
CA LYS A 137 -3.79 5.15 18.89
C LYS A 137 -4.97 5.11 19.86
N ASP A 138 -5.84 6.12 19.83
CA ASP A 138 -7.03 6.21 20.69
C ASP A 138 -8.02 5.07 20.40
N TRP A 139 -8.11 4.63 19.15
CA TRP A 139 -8.88 3.43 18.77
C TRP A 139 -8.20 2.11 19.15
N GLY A 140 -6.97 2.14 19.65
CA GLY A 140 -6.23 0.96 20.04
C GLY A 140 -5.64 0.14 18.90
N PHE A 141 -5.53 0.68 17.66
CA PHE A 141 -5.05 -0.05 16.49
C PHE A 141 -3.57 0.17 16.19
N LEU A 142 -2.98 1.27 16.68
CA LEU A 142 -1.63 1.70 16.34
C LEU A 142 -0.84 2.07 17.60
N ARG A 143 0.46 1.79 17.57
CA ARG A 143 1.42 2.30 18.54
C ARG A 143 2.68 2.77 17.82
N VAL A 144 3.46 3.62 18.49
CA VAL A 144 4.76 4.10 18.02
C VAL A 144 5.81 3.64 18.99
N GLU A 145 6.81 2.91 18.51
CA GLU A 145 7.92 2.38 19.30
C GLU A 145 9.24 2.71 18.62
N GLY A 146 10.00 3.65 19.18
CA GLY A 146 11.27 4.11 18.59
C GLY A 146 11.10 4.57 17.15
N ASP A 147 11.75 3.88 16.23
CA ASP A 147 11.69 4.15 14.78
C ASP A 147 10.43 3.62 14.10
N GLN A 148 9.60 2.83 14.77
CA GLN A 148 8.52 2.09 14.13
C GLN A 148 7.15 2.65 14.48
N VAL A 149 6.31 2.80 13.44
CA VAL A 149 4.85 2.92 13.55
C VAL A 149 4.28 1.52 13.32
N LEU A 150 3.58 0.97 14.30
CA LEU A 150 3.16 -0.43 14.32
C LEU A 150 1.64 -0.55 14.43
N LEU A 151 1.03 -1.39 13.59
CA LEU A 151 -0.34 -1.85 13.80
C LEU A 151 -0.35 -3.11 14.67
N ASN A 152 -1.35 -3.24 15.52
CA ASN A 152 -1.64 -4.52 16.15
C ASN A 152 -2.44 -5.44 15.20
N ARG A 153 -2.79 -6.65 15.65
CA ARG A 153 -3.55 -7.61 14.85
C ARG A 153 -4.89 -7.04 14.35
N GLU A 154 -5.64 -6.39 15.22
CA GLU A 154 -6.94 -5.83 14.86
C GLU A 154 -6.82 -4.70 13.85
N GLY A 155 -5.83 -3.82 14.02
CA GLY A 155 -5.50 -2.78 13.05
C GLY A 155 -5.09 -3.35 11.70
N LEU A 156 -4.28 -4.41 11.68
CA LEU A 156 -3.83 -5.07 10.45
C LEU A 156 -5.01 -5.68 9.68
N LEU A 157 -5.95 -6.36 10.37
CA LEU A 157 -7.13 -6.98 9.76
C LEU A 157 -8.12 -5.99 9.13
N GLN A 158 -8.03 -4.72 9.48
CA GLN A 158 -8.88 -3.67 8.93
C GLN A 158 -8.07 -2.51 8.33
N VAL A 159 -6.81 -2.76 7.98
CA VAL A 159 -5.90 -1.71 7.51
C VAL A 159 -6.49 -0.90 6.35
N ASP A 160 -7.13 -1.54 5.37
CA ASP A 160 -7.72 -0.83 4.23
C ASP A 160 -8.73 0.24 4.63
N ARG A 161 -9.49 0.03 5.71
CA ARG A 161 -10.37 1.04 6.29
C ARG A 161 -9.57 2.17 6.94
N LEU A 162 -8.49 1.83 7.65
CA LEU A 162 -7.67 2.80 8.39
C LEU A 162 -6.86 3.71 7.47
N LEU A 163 -6.52 3.26 6.26
CA LEU A 163 -5.76 4.08 5.29
C LEU A 163 -6.46 5.40 4.95
N HIS A 164 -7.79 5.42 4.95
CA HIS A 164 -8.58 6.61 4.63
C HIS A 164 -8.34 7.78 5.58
N GLU A 165 -7.87 7.52 6.81
CA GLU A 165 -7.52 8.57 7.77
C GLU A 165 -6.34 9.43 7.31
N PHE A 166 -5.48 8.87 6.45
CA PHE A 166 -4.27 9.52 5.93
C PHE A 166 -4.47 10.18 4.57
N PHE A 167 -5.63 10.03 3.95
CA PHE A 167 -5.89 10.61 2.63
C PHE A 167 -6.06 12.12 2.69
N LEU A 168 -5.61 12.79 1.65
CA LEU A 168 -5.93 14.20 1.45
C LEU A 168 -7.45 14.38 1.32
N PRO A 169 -8.01 15.51 1.77
CA PRO A 169 -9.46 15.74 1.74
C PRO A 169 -10.11 15.50 0.38
N GLN A 170 -9.45 15.90 -0.72
CA GLN A 170 -9.94 15.70 -2.09
C GLN A 170 -9.99 14.24 -2.51
N HIS A 171 -9.28 13.33 -1.83
CA HIS A 171 -9.21 11.90 -2.14
C HIS A 171 -10.02 11.02 -1.19
N LYS A 172 -10.58 11.57 -0.10
CA LYS A 172 -11.32 10.77 0.91
C LYS A 172 -12.54 10.04 0.35
N ASN A 173 -13.16 10.58 -0.69
CA ASN A 173 -14.34 10.00 -1.34
C ASN A 173 -14.02 9.38 -2.71
N ALA A 174 -12.76 9.31 -3.10
CA ALA A 174 -12.37 8.68 -4.36
C ALA A 174 -12.67 7.18 -4.28
N ARG A 175 -13.46 6.66 -5.24
CA ARG A 175 -13.62 5.22 -5.40
C ARG A 175 -12.34 4.67 -6.02
N TYR A 176 -11.76 3.67 -5.38
CA TYR A 176 -10.76 2.83 -6.05
C TYR A 176 -11.50 2.04 -7.14
N ALA A 177 -11.16 2.31 -8.38
CA ALA A 177 -11.63 1.52 -9.51
C ALA A 177 -10.77 0.25 -9.63
#